data_4a26c5d23fc6bfeb050af0bb8474a7b8
#
_entry.id   4a26c5d23fc6bfeb050af0bb8474a7b8
#
_cell.length_a   1.000
_cell.length_b   1.000
_cell.length_c   1.000
_cell.angle_alpha   90.00
_cell.angle_beta   90.00
_cell.angle_gamma   90.00
#
_symmetry.space_group_name_H-M   'P 1'
#
loop_
_entity.id
_entity.type
_entity.pdbx_description
1 polymer ?
#
loop_
_entity_poly.entity_id
_entity_poly.type
_entity_poly.pdbx_seq_one_letter_code
_entity_poly.pdbx_strand_id
1 'polypeptide(L)'
;EYLCLHIENQINAGADTVQIFDSWAGLIPNEILYDHCYIPNKKIVEFCKEKKAPVICFPRGINKKYLEFAKIVKPNCLNLDYRIDPMWAKENLKNFCLQGGMDPNILFKSENEIFKEVDKYLTIFKDTPYIFNLGHGLLPKTNPDTLKKVIDRVNNFR
;
A
#
# COMPACT_ATOMS: atom_id res chain seq x y z
N GLU A 1 18.15 11.83 7.25
CA GLU A 1 19.42 11.06 7.27
C GLU A 1 19.24 9.67 7.87
N TYR A 2 18.80 9.49 9.14
CA TYR A 2 18.68 8.18 9.78
C TYR A 2 17.86 7.16 8.99
N LEU A 3 16.71 7.55 8.44
CA LEU A 3 15.88 6.64 7.63
C LEU A 3 16.61 6.17 6.38
N CYS A 4 17.35 7.03 5.69
CA CYS A 4 18.13 6.63 4.53
C CYS A 4 19.24 5.65 4.89
N LEU A 5 19.97 5.88 6.00
CA LEU A 5 20.97 4.94 6.49
C LEU A 5 20.35 3.59 6.87
N HIS A 6 19.19 3.59 7.54
CA HIS A 6 18.48 2.37 7.88
C HIS A 6 18.03 1.59 6.63
N ILE A 7 17.50 2.30 5.64
CA ILE A 7 17.09 1.72 4.35
C ILE A 7 18.31 1.16 3.60
N GLU A 8 19.43 1.88 3.58
CA GLU A 8 20.66 1.39 2.96
C GLU A 8 21.14 0.09 3.57
N ASN A 9 21.09 -0.02 4.91
CA ASN A 9 21.43 -1.27 5.60
C ASN A 9 20.50 -2.41 5.23
N GLN A 10 19.19 -2.16 5.05
CA GLN A 10 18.24 -3.18 4.61
C GLN A 10 18.53 -3.63 3.17
N ILE A 11 18.81 -2.70 2.27
CA ILE A 11 19.19 -3.01 0.87
C ILE A 11 20.48 -3.83 0.84
N ASN A 12 21.50 -3.41 1.58
CA ASN A 12 22.76 -4.12 1.66
C ASN A 12 22.64 -5.52 2.28
N ALA A 13 21.65 -5.72 3.15
CA ALA A 13 21.31 -7.02 3.72
C ALA A 13 20.47 -7.91 2.78
N GLY A 14 20.11 -7.43 1.58
CA GLY A 14 19.43 -8.21 0.54
C GLY A 14 17.94 -7.91 0.40
N ALA A 15 17.44 -6.77 0.87
CA ALA A 15 16.06 -6.37 0.61
C ALA A 15 15.87 -5.98 -0.87
N ASP A 16 14.95 -6.65 -1.56
CA ASP A 16 14.62 -6.39 -2.96
C ASP A 16 13.73 -5.16 -3.15
N THR A 17 12.97 -4.79 -2.14
CA THR A 17 11.99 -3.68 -2.18
C THR A 17 11.89 -3.05 -0.80
N VAL A 18 11.71 -1.73 -0.78
CA VAL A 18 11.50 -0.95 0.45
C VAL A 18 10.04 -0.53 0.54
N GLN A 19 9.41 -0.64 1.72
CA GLN A 19 8.08 -0.08 1.95
C GLN A 19 8.12 0.99 3.04
N ILE A 20 7.61 2.19 2.71
CA ILE A 20 7.50 3.33 3.62
C ILE A 20 6.08 3.35 4.20
N PHE A 21 5.98 3.15 5.52
CA PHE A 21 4.72 3.24 6.26
C PHE A 21 4.56 4.62 6.89
N ASP A 22 3.93 5.56 6.18
CA ASP A 22 3.53 6.85 6.73
C ASP A 22 2.10 6.75 7.29
N SER A 23 1.98 5.99 8.39
CA SER A 23 0.69 5.58 8.97
C SER A 23 -0.11 6.75 9.55
N TRP A 24 0.52 7.89 9.78
CA TRP A 24 -0.07 9.08 10.40
C TRP A 24 -0.29 10.23 9.42
N ALA A 25 0.05 10.06 8.14
CA ALA A 25 -0.08 11.08 7.10
C ALA A 25 -1.46 11.76 7.08
N GLY A 26 -2.52 10.99 7.24
CA GLY A 26 -3.90 11.49 7.26
C GLY A 26 -4.29 12.34 8.48
N LEU A 27 -3.44 12.43 9.50
CA LEU A 27 -3.63 13.32 10.67
C LEU A 27 -2.94 14.67 10.49
N ILE A 28 -2.10 14.82 9.47
CA ILE A 28 -1.40 16.06 9.16
C ILE A 28 -2.40 17.04 8.56
N PRO A 29 -2.51 18.29 9.06
CA PRO A 29 -3.32 19.33 8.44
C PRO A 29 -2.95 19.53 6.97
N ASN A 30 -3.97 19.83 6.15
CA ASN A 30 -3.80 19.94 4.69
C ASN A 30 -2.76 21.00 4.29
N GLU A 31 -2.69 22.07 5.04
CA GLU A 31 -1.84 23.25 4.80
C GLU A 31 -0.35 22.91 4.88
N ILE A 32 0.00 21.90 5.68
CA ILE A 32 1.39 21.47 5.91
C ILE A 32 1.67 20.05 5.41
N LEU A 33 0.69 19.38 4.80
CA LEU A 33 0.81 17.99 4.32
C LEU A 33 1.94 17.86 3.28
N TYR A 34 2.11 18.86 2.42
CA TYR A 34 3.17 18.90 1.43
C TYR A 34 4.55 18.83 2.07
N ASP A 35 4.81 19.70 3.06
CA ASP A 35 6.12 19.81 3.69
C ASP A 35 6.43 18.65 4.65
N HIS A 36 5.40 18.11 5.31
CA HIS A 36 5.58 17.10 6.36
C HIS A 36 5.31 15.65 5.93
N CYS A 37 4.67 15.44 4.77
CA CYS A 37 4.45 14.12 4.21
C CYS A 37 5.12 13.98 2.83
N TYR A 38 4.77 14.84 1.86
CA TYR A 38 5.21 14.61 0.48
C TYR A 38 6.72 14.82 0.31
N ILE A 39 7.28 15.89 0.81
CA ILE A 39 8.71 16.18 0.67
C ILE A 39 9.60 15.15 1.38
N PRO A 40 9.31 14.73 2.62
CA PRO A 40 10.08 13.65 3.25
C PRO A 40 10.00 12.32 2.50
N ASN A 41 8.79 11.90 2.08
CA ASN A 41 8.62 10.69 1.29
C ASN A 41 9.36 10.77 -0.06
N LYS A 42 9.29 11.92 -0.74
CA LYS A 42 10.02 12.15 -2.01
C LYS A 42 11.52 11.96 -1.84
N LYS A 43 12.12 12.56 -0.79
CA LYS A 43 13.57 12.41 -0.50
C LYS A 43 13.97 10.95 -0.32
N ILE A 44 13.15 10.16 0.40
CA ILE A 44 13.42 8.74 0.60
C ILE A 44 13.28 7.97 -0.72
N VAL A 45 12.25 8.26 -1.52
CA VAL A 45 12.05 7.61 -2.82
C VAL A 45 13.20 7.93 -3.78
N GLU A 46 13.69 9.17 -3.82
CA GLU A 46 14.84 9.56 -4.63
C GLU A 46 16.10 8.83 -4.18
N PHE A 47 16.39 8.76 -2.88
CA PHE A 47 17.48 7.98 -2.33
C PHE A 47 17.41 6.49 -2.72
N CYS A 48 16.24 5.86 -2.60
CA CYS A 48 16.06 4.46 -2.99
C CYS A 48 16.28 4.24 -4.50
N LYS A 49 15.86 5.19 -5.33
CA LYS A 49 16.11 5.14 -6.79
C LYS A 49 17.60 5.16 -7.13
N GLU A 50 18.39 5.97 -6.44
CA GLU A 50 19.86 5.98 -6.58
C GLU A 50 20.46 4.62 -6.24
N LYS A 51 19.89 3.93 -5.24
CA LYS A 51 20.28 2.56 -4.85
C LYS A 51 19.64 1.46 -5.72
N LYS A 52 18.84 1.82 -6.74
CA LYS A 52 18.09 0.90 -7.61
C LYS A 52 17.10 0.00 -6.88
N ALA A 53 16.62 0.40 -5.70
CA ALA A 53 15.64 -0.31 -4.92
C ALA A 53 14.22 0.23 -5.20
N PRO A 54 13.26 -0.59 -5.66
CA PRO A 54 11.87 -0.19 -5.80
C PRO A 54 11.26 0.21 -4.45
N VAL A 55 10.33 1.18 -4.48
CA VAL A 55 9.70 1.71 -3.26
C VAL A 55 8.19 1.63 -3.35
N ILE A 56 7.60 1.09 -2.29
CA ILE A 56 6.16 1.12 -2.03
C ILE A 56 5.91 2.22 -0.98
N CYS A 57 5.03 3.17 -1.26
CA CYS A 57 4.63 4.19 -0.29
C CYS A 57 3.22 3.94 0.24
N PHE A 58 3.05 4.08 1.55
CA PHE A 58 1.76 3.99 2.23
C PHE A 58 1.46 5.27 3.01
N PRO A 59 1.04 6.36 2.36
CA PRO A 59 0.59 7.58 3.02
C PRO A 59 -0.86 7.41 3.49
N ARG A 60 -1.03 6.69 4.60
CA ARG A 60 -2.35 6.29 5.09
C ARG A 60 -3.22 7.49 5.44
N GLY A 61 -4.48 7.45 4.99
CA GLY A 61 -5.51 8.41 5.41
C GLY A 61 -5.55 9.73 4.64
N ILE A 62 -4.69 9.91 3.62
CA ILE A 62 -4.70 11.14 2.81
C ILE A 62 -5.86 11.19 1.78
N ASN A 63 -6.69 10.15 1.73
CA ASN A 63 -7.85 10.06 0.86
C ASN A 63 -7.50 10.29 -0.63
N LYS A 64 -8.35 10.98 -1.40
CA LYS A 64 -8.11 11.25 -2.83
C LYS A 64 -6.82 12.04 -3.14
N LYS A 65 -6.13 12.56 -2.13
CA LYS A 65 -4.80 13.17 -2.28
C LYS A 65 -3.70 12.19 -2.67
N TYR A 66 -3.98 10.88 -2.69
CA TYR A 66 -3.11 9.88 -3.32
C TYR A 66 -2.68 10.30 -4.73
N LEU A 67 -3.57 10.94 -5.51
CA LEU A 67 -3.23 11.39 -6.86
C LEU A 67 -2.16 12.49 -6.87
N GLU A 68 -2.27 13.46 -5.97
CA GLU A 68 -1.29 14.53 -5.80
C GLU A 68 0.04 13.97 -5.26
N PHE A 69 -0.03 13.16 -4.20
CA PHE A 69 1.12 12.46 -3.63
C PHE A 69 1.89 11.68 -4.69
N ALA A 70 1.19 10.88 -5.49
CA ALA A 70 1.78 10.07 -6.54
C ALA A 70 2.52 10.91 -7.60
N LYS A 71 1.96 12.04 -8.00
CA LYS A 71 2.57 12.96 -8.97
C LYS A 71 3.85 13.62 -8.44
N ILE A 72 3.89 13.94 -7.15
CA ILE A 72 5.00 14.66 -6.50
C ILE A 72 6.10 13.68 -6.07
N VAL A 73 5.74 12.60 -5.38
CA VAL A 73 6.67 11.64 -4.77
C VAL A 73 7.18 10.62 -5.81
N LYS A 74 6.35 10.21 -6.75
CA LYS A 74 6.65 9.26 -7.83
C LYS A 74 7.23 7.93 -7.33
N PRO A 75 6.56 7.22 -6.41
CA PRO A 75 7.01 5.90 -5.97
C PRO A 75 6.81 4.87 -7.08
N ASN A 76 7.38 3.67 -6.93
CA ASN A 76 7.12 2.54 -7.84
C ASN A 76 5.74 1.93 -7.61
N CYS A 77 5.30 1.87 -6.35
CA CYS A 77 4.01 1.31 -5.96
C CYS A 77 3.36 2.16 -4.86
N LEU A 78 2.04 2.19 -4.86
CA LEU A 78 1.22 2.84 -3.83
C LEU A 78 0.42 1.79 -3.08
N ASN A 79 0.65 1.68 -1.76
CA ASN A 79 -0.24 0.90 -0.91
C ASN A 79 -1.48 1.72 -0.58
N LEU A 80 -2.65 1.17 -0.87
CA LEU A 80 -3.94 1.83 -0.70
C LEU A 80 -4.46 1.63 0.72
N ASP A 81 -4.96 2.69 1.33
CA ASP A 81 -5.78 2.64 2.54
C ASP A 81 -7.14 2.00 2.22
N TYR A 82 -7.68 1.19 3.13
CA TYR A 82 -8.97 0.52 2.97
C TYR A 82 -10.19 1.46 2.84
N ARG A 83 -9.99 2.76 3.09
CA ARG A 83 -11.03 3.79 2.89
C ARG A 83 -11.09 4.32 1.46
N ILE A 84 -10.12 3.96 0.63
CA ILE A 84 -10.10 4.35 -0.77
C ILE A 84 -10.95 3.37 -1.57
N ASP A 85 -11.86 3.91 -2.36
CA ASP A 85 -12.62 3.11 -3.31
C ASP A 85 -11.66 2.48 -4.34
N PRO A 86 -11.65 1.14 -4.49
CA PRO A 86 -10.73 0.45 -5.38
C PRO A 86 -10.95 0.78 -6.85
N MET A 87 -12.19 1.07 -7.29
CA MET A 87 -12.46 1.49 -8.67
C MET A 87 -11.87 2.87 -8.93
N TRP A 88 -12.07 3.82 -8.00
CA TRP A 88 -11.44 5.13 -8.09
C TRP A 88 -9.91 5.02 -8.17
N ALA A 89 -9.30 4.16 -7.36
CA ALA A 89 -7.84 3.96 -7.38
C ALA A 89 -7.37 3.41 -8.73
N LYS A 90 -8.06 2.40 -9.27
CA LYS A 90 -7.76 1.84 -10.59
C LYS A 90 -7.80 2.89 -11.70
N GLU A 91 -8.81 3.75 -11.71
CA GLU A 91 -8.99 4.78 -12.74
C GLU A 91 -7.98 5.91 -12.64
N ASN A 92 -7.71 6.39 -11.42
CA ASN A 92 -6.92 7.59 -11.19
C ASN A 92 -5.43 7.34 -10.98
N LEU A 93 -5.04 6.14 -10.55
CA LEU A 93 -3.66 5.77 -10.24
C LEU A 93 -3.10 4.70 -11.20
N LYS A 94 -3.68 4.55 -12.38
CA LYS A 94 -3.38 3.52 -13.40
C LYS A 94 -1.91 3.46 -13.88
N ASN A 95 -1.14 4.52 -13.64
CA ASN A 95 0.27 4.60 -14.03
C ASN A 95 1.23 4.05 -12.96
N PHE A 96 0.69 3.55 -11.85
CA PHE A 96 1.45 3.02 -10.72
C PHE A 96 1.08 1.56 -10.47
N CYS A 97 2.02 0.78 -9.96
CA CYS A 97 1.66 -0.45 -9.28
C CYS A 97 0.84 -0.10 -8.04
N LEU A 98 -0.22 -0.85 -7.78
CA LEU A 98 -1.07 -0.65 -6.61
C LEU A 98 -0.94 -1.85 -5.67
N GLN A 99 -1.03 -1.61 -4.37
CA GLN A 99 -1.01 -2.66 -3.35
C GLN A 99 -2.15 -2.43 -2.36
N GLY A 100 -2.72 -3.50 -1.80
CA GLY A 100 -3.60 -3.43 -0.63
C GLY A 100 -4.99 -2.89 -0.94
N GLY A 101 -5.57 -2.21 0.03
CA GLY A 101 -6.90 -1.60 -0.05
C GLY A 101 -8.01 -2.40 0.63
N MET A 102 -7.88 -3.72 0.82
CA MET A 102 -8.92 -4.52 1.47
C MET A 102 -9.00 -4.20 2.98
N ASP A 103 -10.22 -3.97 3.49
CA ASP A 103 -10.43 -3.69 4.91
C ASP A 103 -10.06 -4.92 5.77
N PRO A 104 -9.12 -4.81 6.74
CA PRO A 104 -8.77 -5.91 7.62
C PRO A 104 -9.93 -6.40 8.50
N ASN A 105 -10.97 -5.58 8.74
CA ASN A 105 -12.15 -5.99 9.48
C ASN A 105 -12.96 -7.09 8.78
N ILE A 106 -12.83 -7.25 7.47
CA ILE A 106 -13.50 -8.32 6.72
C ILE A 106 -13.07 -9.71 7.24
N LEU A 107 -11.86 -9.85 7.78
CA LEU A 107 -11.34 -11.12 8.29
C LEU A 107 -12.09 -11.67 9.51
N PHE A 108 -12.99 -10.89 10.10
CA PHE A 108 -13.89 -11.31 11.19
C PHE A 108 -15.28 -11.73 10.70
N LYS A 109 -15.52 -11.70 9.40
CA LYS A 109 -16.78 -12.12 8.78
C LYS A 109 -16.77 -13.61 8.44
N SER A 110 -17.88 -14.09 7.89
CA SER A 110 -17.96 -15.45 7.37
C SER A 110 -16.97 -15.67 6.20
N GLU A 111 -16.56 -16.91 6.01
CA GLU A 111 -15.63 -17.29 4.94
C GLU A 111 -16.14 -16.84 3.55
N ASN A 112 -17.44 -16.98 3.31
CA ASN A 112 -18.08 -16.54 2.07
C ASN A 112 -17.97 -15.03 1.85
N GLU A 113 -18.15 -14.22 2.89
CA GLU A 113 -18.00 -12.77 2.81
C GLU A 113 -16.55 -12.37 2.55
N ILE A 114 -15.60 -13.03 3.22
CA ILE A 114 -14.17 -12.82 3.02
C ILE A 114 -13.81 -13.13 1.57
N PHE A 115 -14.16 -14.28 1.06
CA PHE A 115 -13.84 -14.69 -0.31
C PHE A 115 -14.48 -13.78 -1.36
N LYS A 116 -15.73 -13.35 -1.14
CA LYS A 116 -16.39 -12.38 -2.01
C LYS A 116 -15.61 -11.06 -2.08
N GLU A 117 -15.09 -10.57 -0.96
CA GLU A 117 -14.31 -9.33 -0.95
C GLU A 117 -12.92 -9.53 -1.59
N VAL A 118 -12.26 -10.67 -1.34
CA VAL A 118 -10.99 -11.04 -2.02
C VAL A 118 -11.19 -11.06 -3.54
N ASP A 119 -12.20 -11.78 -4.03
CA ASP A 119 -12.50 -11.91 -5.45
C ASP A 119 -12.82 -10.56 -6.10
N LYS A 120 -13.53 -9.69 -5.39
CA LYS A 120 -13.82 -8.32 -5.82
C LYS A 120 -12.54 -7.55 -6.11
N TYR A 121 -11.57 -7.54 -5.18
CA TYR A 121 -10.29 -6.84 -5.38
C TYR A 121 -9.49 -7.47 -6.54
N LEU A 122 -9.39 -8.78 -6.61
CA LEU A 122 -8.69 -9.49 -7.68
C LEU A 122 -9.32 -9.21 -9.03
N THR A 123 -10.66 -9.18 -9.12
CA THR A 123 -11.39 -8.86 -10.35
C THR A 123 -11.18 -7.40 -10.77
N ILE A 124 -11.28 -6.46 -9.84
CA ILE A 124 -11.08 -5.03 -10.12
C ILE A 124 -9.69 -4.78 -10.70
N PHE A 125 -8.67 -5.37 -10.11
CA PHE A 125 -7.27 -5.11 -10.49
C PHE A 125 -6.68 -6.13 -11.46
N LYS A 126 -7.49 -7.04 -12.04
CA LYS A 126 -7.05 -8.13 -12.92
C LYS A 126 -6.08 -7.67 -14.03
N ASP A 127 -6.34 -6.52 -14.64
CA ASP A 127 -5.55 -5.97 -15.76
C ASP A 127 -4.64 -4.81 -15.33
N THR A 128 -4.27 -4.77 -14.05
CA THR A 128 -3.46 -3.71 -13.46
C THR A 128 -2.30 -4.33 -12.70
N PRO A 129 -1.08 -3.78 -12.70
CA PRO A 129 -0.04 -4.19 -11.78
C PRO A 129 -0.51 -4.04 -10.34
N TYR A 130 -0.81 -5.17 -9.68
CA TYR A 130 -1.40 -5.18 -8.35
C TYR A 130 -0.79 -6.24 -7.44
N ILE A 131 -0.47 -5.84 -6.22
CA ILE A 131 -0.04 -6.72 -5.14
C ILE A 131 -1.19 -6.85 -4.15
N PHE A 132 -1.80 -8.04 -4.06
CA PHE A 132 -2.86 -8.26 -3.10
C PHE A 132 -2.34 -8.09 -1.66
N ASN A 133 -3.00 -7.23 -0.89
CA ASN A 133 -2.73 -7.01 0.52
C ASN A 133 -3.93 -6.33 1.18
N LEU A 134 -3.90 -6.20 2.51
CA LEU A 134 -4.85 -5.39 3.25
C LEU A 134 -4.50 -3.91 3.16
N GLY A 135 -5.49 -3.06 3.36
CA GLY A 135 -5.32 -1.60 3.42
C GLY A 135 -4.89 -1.07 4.80
N HIS A 136 -4.52 -1.96 5.71
CA HIS A 136 -3.90 -1.70 7.02
C HIS A 136 -3.33 -3.00 7.59
N GLY A 137 -2.59 -2.90 8.71
CA GLY A 137 -2.10 -4.05 9.45
C GLY A 137 -3.24 -4.92 10.01
N LEU A 138 -2.91 -6.17 10.29
CA LEU A 138 -3.82 -7.12 10.94
C LEU A 138 -4.24 -6.64 12.33
N LEU A 139 -5.47 -6.92 12.69
CA LEU A 139 -5.95 -6.67 14.04
C LEU A 139 -5.49 -7.79 14.99
N PRO A 140 -5.23 -7.49 16.27
CA PRO A 140 -4.63 -8.46 17.20
C PRO A 140 -5.39 -9.78 17.36
N LYS A 141 -6.70 -9.77 17.11
CA LYS A 141 -7.57 -10.96 17.23
C LYS A 141 -7.77 -11.70 15.89
N THR A 142 -7.06 -11.34 14.83
CA THR A 142 -7.18 -12.02 13.54
C THR A 142 -6.71 -13.48 13.66
N ASN A 143 -7.57 -14.41 13.23
CA ASN A 143 -7.23 -15.83 13.23
C ASN A 143 -6.22 -16.13 12.10
N PRO A 144 -5.04 -16.73 12.41
CA PRO A 144 -4.06 -17.12 11.39
C PRO A 144 -4.59 -18.08 10.32
N ASP A 145 -5.52 -18.99 10.69
CA ASP A 145 -6.10 -19.92 9.73
C ASP A 145 -6.97 -19.23 8.68
N THR A 146 -7.63 -18.12 9.07
CA THR A 146 -8.35 -17.27 8.10
C THR A 146 -7.38 -16.68 7.08
N LEU A 147 -6.18 -16.27 7.50
CA LEU A 147 -5.17 -15.75 6.57
C LEU A 147 -4.69 -16.80 5.59
N LYS A 148 -4.45 -18.05 6.04
CA LYS A 148 -4.10 -19.15 5.14
C LYS A 148 -5.15 -19.34 4.05
N LYS A 149 -6.44 -19.35 4.42
CA LYS A 149 -7.53 -19.48 3.46
C LYS A 149 -7.58 -18.33 2.46
N VAL A 150 -7.31 -17.09 2.90
CA VAL A 150 -7.20 -15.92 2.01
C VAL A 150 -6.03 -16.09 1.04
N ILE A 151 -4.86 -16.49 1.53
CA ILE A 151 -3.67 -16.74 0.70
C ILE A 151 -3.97 -17.81 -0.36
N ASP A 152 -4.58 -18.92 0.06
CA ASP A 152 -4.96 -20.01 -0.84
C ASP A 152 -5.97 -19.52 -1.90
N ARG A 153 -6.94 -18.68 -1.48
CA ARG A 153 -7.91 -18.10 -2.41
C ARG A 153 -7.25 -17.20 -3.45
N VAL A 154 -6.33 -16.34 -3.03
CA VAL A 154 -5.57 -15.44 -3.93
C VAL A 154 -4.72 -16.24 -4.91
N ASN A 155 -3.99 -17.26 -4.44
CA ASN A 155 -3.12 -18.08 -5.28
C ASN A 155 -3.87 -18.94 -6.30
N ASN A 156 -5.12 -19.29 -6.02
CA ASN A 156 -5.99 -20.11 -6.90
C ASN A 156 -6.99 -19.26 -7.71
N PHE A 157 -6.94 -17.94 -7.65
CA PHE A 157 -7.83 -17.09 -8.44
C PHE A 157 -7.46 -17.16 -9.92
N ARG A 158 -8.48 -17.39 -10.78
CA ARG A 158 -8.35 -17.56 -12.24
C ARG A 158 -9.25 -16.59 -12.99
#